data_62debfd1aba6655d3de79e474e26dfe3
#
_entry.id   62debfd1aba6655d3de79e474e26dfe3
#
_cell.length_a   1.000
_cell.length_b   1.000
_cell.length_c   1.000
_cell.angle_alpha   90.00
_cell.angle_beta   90.00
_cell.angle_gamma   90.00
#
_symmetry.space_group_name_H-M   'P 1'
#
loop_
_entity.id
_entity.type
_entity.pdbx_description
1 polymer ?
#
loop_
_entity_poly.entity_id
_entity_poly.type
_entity_poly.pdbx_seq_one_letter_code
_entity_poly.pdbx_strand_id
1 'polypeptide(L)'
;MQPSFPERSLAIRRATARLCVRLGWSPLHEVALPNGRRADILALRPDGGFACIEVKSGLRDFLTDMKWQDYREFADALFFAVDIDFPVDLLPGETGLIVAAGLEAELLRDAPSHPLAGARRRALLHRFAVLAAGRLAQLEDPVWTAEMRVALRAE
;
A
#
# COMPACT_ATOMS: atom_id res chain seq x y z
N MET A 1 2.88 3.31 27.90
CA MET A 1 3.97 3.65 26.96
C MET A 1 3.37 3.89 25.57
N GLN A 2 3.70 4.99 24.94
CA GLN A 2 3.27 5.25 23.57
C GLN A 2 4.06 4.36 22.60
N PRO A 3 3.40 3.77 21.58
CA PRO A 3 4.10 2.97 20.59
C PRO A 3 5.10 3.82 19.80
N SER A 4 6.21 3.22 19.39
CA SER A 4 7.20 3.88 18.53
C SER A 4 6.62 4.20 17.14
N PHE A 5 7.26 5.11 16.41
CA PHE A 5 6.87 5.47 15.05
C PHE A 5 6.73 4.25 14.11
N PRO A 6 7.69 3.31 14.04
CA PRO A 6 7.54 2.11 13.23
C PRO A 6 6.38 1.20 13.66
N GLU A 7 6.13 1.09 14.98
CA GLU A 7 5.01 0.28 15.50
C GLU A 7 3.66 0.89 15.12
N ARG A 8 3.52 2.21 15.18
CA ARG A 8 2.31 2.91 14.77
C ARG A 8 2.04 2.71 13.28
N SER A 9 3.04 2.90 12.43
CA SER A 9 2.93 2.69 10.99
C SER A 9 2.51 1.25 10.66
N LEU A 10 3.10 0.28 11.32
CA LEU A 10 2.77 -1.13 11.14
C LEU A 10 1.33 -1.44 11.58
N ALA A 11 0.88 -0.86 12.70
CA ALA A 11 -0.49 -1.03 13.20
C ALA A 11 -1.52 -0.45 12.22
N ILE A 12 -1.28 0.76 11.69
CA ILE A 12 -2.13 1.41 10.69
C ILE A 12 -2.19 0.55 9.42
N ARG A 13 -1.05 0.09 8.94
CA ARG A 13 -0.96 -0.75 7.73
C ARG A 13 -1.76 -2.04 7.88
N ARG A 14 -1.64 -2.73 9.01
CA ARG A 14 -2.37 -3.98 9.29
C ARG A 14 -3.87 -3.76 9.37
N ALA A 15 -4.33 -2.73 10.08
CA ALA A 15 -5.75 -2.37 10.16
C ALA A 15 -6.31 -2.04 8.77
N THR A 16 -5.55 -1.28 7.98
CA THR A 16 -5.91 -0.91 6.60
C THR A 16 -6.01 -2.15 5.68
N ALA A 17 -5.08 -3.10 5.80
CA ALA A 17 -5.14 -4.34 5.02
C ALA A 17 -6.39 -5.17 5.36
N ARG A 18 -6.80 -5.22 6.63
CA ARG A 18 -8.07 -5.86 7.04
C ARG A 18 -9.27 -5.15 6.42
N LEU A 19 -9.27 -3.82 6.39
CA LEU A 19 -10.31 -3.06 5.69
C LEU A 19 -10.36 -3.42 4.20
N CYS A 20 -9.22 -3.47 3.53
CA CYS A 20 -9.15 -3.87 2.12
C CYS A 20 -9.82 -5.22 1.89
N VAL A 21 -9.52 -6.22 2.70
CA VAL A 21 -10.13 -7.55 2.58
C VAL A 21 -11.64 -7.49 2.79
N ARG A 22 -12.13 -6.71 3.77
CA ARG A 22 -13.57 -6.52 3.99
C ARG A 22 -14.27 -5.84 2.81
N LEU A 23 -13.56 -4.94 2.12
CA LEU A 23 -14.06 -4.29 0.90
C LEU A 23 -13.98 -5.17 -0.35
N GLY A 24 -13.45 -6.38 -0.24
CA GLY A 24 -13.20 -7.26 -1.38
C GLY A 24 -11.97 -6.89 -2.20
N TRP A 25 -11.09 -6.05 -1.65
CA TRP A 25 -9.82 -5.66 -2.28
C TRP A 25 -8.73 -6.66 -1.91
N SER A 26 -7.77 -6.84 -2.81
CA SER A 26 -6.61 -7.73 -2.59
C SER A 26 -5.36 -6.90 -2.32
N PRO A 27 -4.94 -6.73 -1.04
CA PRO A 27 -3.82 -5.87 -0.70
C PRO A 27 -2.48 -6.61 -0.79
N LEU A 28 -1.44 -5.90 -1.26
CA LEU A 28 -0.04 -6.26 -1.08
C LEU A 28 0.68 -5.13 -0.37
N HIS A 29 1.52 -5.49 0.60
CA HIS A 29 2.34 -4.54 1.33
C HIS A 29 3.65 -4.25 0.60
N GLU A 30 4.14 -3.03 0.74
CA GLU A 30 5.48 -2.61 0.29
C GLU A 30 5.77 -3.03 -1.15
N VAL A 31 5.05 -2.45 -2.08
CA VAL A 31 5.16 -2.74 -3.51
C VAL A 31 6.03 -1.70 -4.20
N ALA A 32 7.19 -2.12 -4.72
CA ALA A 32 8.05 -1.26 -5.51
C ALA A 32 7.38 -0.92 -6.84
N LEU A 33 7.31 0.36 -7.16
CA LEU A 33 6.75 0.89 -8.40
C LEU A 33 7.86 1.20 -9.41
N PRO A 34 7.56 1.24 -10.73
CA PRO A 34 8.57 1.48 -11.76
C PRO A 34 9.30 2.82 -11.63
N ASN A 35 8.71 3.83 -10.98
CA ASN A 35 9.33 5.14 -10.76
C ASN A 35 10.28 5.20 -9.55
N GLY A 36 10.60 4.06 -8.93
CA GLY A 36 11.45 3.99 -7.76
C GLY A 36 10.74 4.25 -6.44
N ARG A 37 9.45 4.60 -6.44
CA ARG A 37 8.62 4.70 -5.24
C ARG A 37 8.22 3.32 -4.74
N ARG A 38 7.88 3.23 -3.47
CA ARG A 38 7.36 2.02 -2.86
C ARG A 38 6.03 2.33 -2.18
N ALA A 39 4.96 1.77 -2.72
CA ALA A 39 3.63 1.90 -2.10
C ALA A 39 3.59 1.10 -0.79
N ASP A 40 3.06 1.70 0.27
CA ASP A 40 2.88 1.00 1.54
C ASP A 40 1.88 -0.15 1.38
N ILE A 41 0.78 0.10 0.68
CA ILE A 41 -0.17 -0.91 0.21
C ILE A 41 -0.56 -0.60 -1.23
N LEU A 42 -0.48 -1.61 -2.08
CA LEU A 42 -1.12 -1.59 -3.40
C LEU A 42 -2.22 -2.65 -3.40
N ALA A 43 -3.47 -2.22 -3.58
CA ALA A 43 -4.63 -3.11 -3.53
C ALA A 43 -5.29 -3.23 -4.91
N LEU A 44 -5.47 -4.47 -5.36
CA LEU A 44 -6.25 -4.77 -6.55
C LEU A 44 -7.73 -4.82 -6.15
N ARG A 45 -8.54 -3.99 -6.81
CA ARG A 45 -9.98 -3.91 -6.56
C ARG A 45 -10.76 -4.88 -7.47
N PRO A 46 -12.00 -5.24 -7.08
CA PRO A 46 -12.84 -6.15 -7.88
C PRO A 46 -13.10 -5.69 -9.32
N ASP A 47 -13.09 -4.37 -9.58
CA ASP A 47 -13.26 -3.80 -10.91
C ASP A 47 -11.99 -3.84 -11.78
N GLY A 48 -10.90 -4.39 -11.25
CA GLY A 48 -9.60 -4.43 -11.91
C GLY A 48 -8.76 -3.16 -11.71
N GLY A 49 -9.27 -2.15 -11.01
CA GLY A 49 -8.55 -0.95 -10.67
C GLY A 49 -7.56 -1.17 -9.51
N PHE A 50 -6.53 -0.31 -9.45
CA PHE A 50 -5.58 -0.32 -8.35
C PHE A 50 -5.80 0.86 -7.42
N ALA A 51 -5.84 0.58 -6.13
CA ALA A 51 -5.78 1.57 -5.07
C ALA A 51 -4.36 1.57 -4.46
N CYS A 52 -3.70 2.72 -4.48
CA CYS A 52 -2.47 2.93 -3.73
C CYS A 52 -2.82 3.58 -2.40
N ILE A 53 -2.31 3.03 -1.32
CA ILE A 53 -2.58 3.54 0.03
C ILE A 53 -1.25 3.84 0.71
N GLU A 54 -1.06 5.12 1.06
CA GLU A 54 0.10 5.59 1.79
C GLU A 54 -0.23 5.72 3.27
N VAL A 55 0.56 5.10 4.11
CA VAL A 55 0.43 5.15 5.57
C VAL A 55 1.20 6.32 6.12
N LYS A 56 0.53 7.18 6.91
CA LYS A 56 1.15 8.29 7.61
C LYS A 56 0.85 8.19 9.10
N SER A 57 1.89 8.01 9.91
CA SER A 57 1.76 7.82 11.35
C SER A 57 1.91 9.12 12.15
N GLY A 58 2.19 10.23 11.49
CA GLY A 58 2.30 11.54 12.13
C GLY A 58 2.47 12.65 11.13
N LEU A 59 2.24 13.91 11.62
CA LEU A 59 2.33 15.11 10.80
C LEU A 59 3.72 15.30 10.20
N ARG A 60 4.78 15.02 10.95
CA ARG A 60 6.16 15.16 10.47
C ARG A 60 6.43 14.22 9.28
N ASP A 61 5.96 12.99 9.36
CA ASP A 61 6.05 12.00 8.29
C ASP A 61 5.37 12.52 7.01
N PHE A 62 4.17 13.06 7.14
CA PHE A 62 3.44 13.65 6.03
C PHE A 62 4.14 14.89 5.45
N LEU A 63 4.63 15.81 6.28
CA LEU A 63 5.27 17.04 5.83
C LEU A 63 6.64 16.82 5.19
N THR A 64 7.34 15.75 5.53
CA THR A 64 8.62 15.39 4.92
C THR A 64 8.49 14.64 3.60
N ASP A 65 7.33 14.01 3.35
CA ASP A 65 7.03 13.32 2.11
C ASP A 65 6.14 14.16 1.20
N MET A 66 6.77 15.06 0.44
CA MET A 66 6.08 15.95 -0.50
C MET A 66 5.83 15.31 -1.88
N LYS A 67 6.06 13.99 -2.02
CA LYS A 67 6.05 13.31 -3.32
C LYS A 67 4.90 12.33 -3.50
N TRP A 68 3.83 12.48 -2.72
CA TRP A 68 2.68 11.60 -2.79
C TRP A 68 2.00 11.59 -4.18
N GLN A 69 2.12 12.68 -4.96
CA GLN A 69 1.58 12.77 -6.32
C GLN A 69 2.22 11.74 -7.28
N ASP A 70 3.46 11.31 -7.02
CA ASP A 70 4.15 10.34 -7.85
C ASP A 70 3.46 8.96 -7.84
N TYR A 71 2.69 8.65 -6.78
CA TYR A 71 1.92 7.40 -6.70
C TYR A 71 0.72 7.36 -7.65
N ARG A 72 0.18 8.52 -8.05
CA ARG A 72 -0.95 8.61 -8.97
C ARG A 72 -0.66 8.03 -10.34
N GLU A 73 0.59 8.04 -10.78
CA GLU A 73 0.98 7.47 -12.06
C GLU A 73 0.73 5.97 -12.14
N PHE A 74 0.63 5.28 -10.98
CA PHE A 74 0.49 3.84 -10.87
C PHE A 74 -0.74 3.39 -10.08
N ALA A 75 -1.72 4.27 -9.93
CA ALA A 75 -2.95 3.94 -9.22
C ALA A 75 -4.16 4.61 -9.84
N ASP A 76 -5.26 3.88 -9.92
CA ASP A 76 -6.56 4.45 -10.32
C ASP A 76 -7.14 5.32 -9.21
N ALA A 77 -6.76 5.06 -7.97
CA ALA A 77 -7.18 5.81 -6.79
C ALA A 77 -6.06 5.87 -5.74
N LEU A 78 -5.88 7.03 -5.11
CA LEU A 78 -4.87 7.26 -4.08
C LEU A 78 -5.53 7.59 -2.75
N PHE A 79 -5.12 6.87 -1.70
CA PHE A 79 -5.62 7.02 -0.34
C PHE A 79 -4.48 7.34 0.63
N PHE A 80 -4.78 8.10 1.66
CA PHE A 80 -3.97 8.13 2.87
C PHE A 80 -4.65 7.31 3.96
N ALA A 81 -3.86 6.53 4.69
CA ALA A 81 -4.28 5.82 5.89
C ALA A 81 -3.53 6.38 7.10
N VAL A 82 -4.28 6.86 8.07
CA VAL A 82 -3.77 7.53 9.27
C VAL A 82 -4.43 6.95 10.52
N ASP A 83 -3.89 7.24 11.69
CA ASP A 83 -4.58 6.93 12.94
C ASP A 83 -5.53 8.06 13.36
N ILE A 84 -6.29 7.82 14.42
CA ILE A 84 -7.30 8.77 14.92
C ILE A 84 -6.72 10.09 15.44
N ASP A 85 -5.44 10.12 15.76
CA ASP A 85 -4.77 11.30 16.28
C ASP A 85 -4.21 12.22 15.18
N PHE A 86 -4.25 11.76 13.94
CA PHE A 86 -3.72 12.53 12.81
C PHE A 86 -4.64 13.71 12.47
N PRO A 87 -4.10 14.92 12.23
CA PRO A 87 -4.87 16.09 11.83
C PRO A 87 -5.33 15.96 10.36
N VAL A 88 -6.46 15.31 10.14
CA VAL A 88 -6.97 14.92 8.81
C VAL A 88 -7.23 16.10 7.87
N ASP A 89 -7.49 17.28 8.41
CA ASP A 89 -7.71 18.52 7.62
C ASP A 89 -6.48 18.95 6.83
N LEU A 90 -5.30 18.46 7.19
CA LEU A 90 -4.05 18.74 6.49
C LEU A 90 -3.83 17.81 5.28
N LEU A 91 -4.60 16.74 5.16
CA LEU A 91 -4.49 15.83 4.02
C LEU A 91 -5.14 16.44 2.78
N PRO A 92 -4.59 16.15 1.58
CA PRO A 92 -5.16 16.66 0.33
C PRO A 92 -6.61 16.21 0.15
N GLY A 93 -7.49 17.15 -0.19
CA GLY A 93 -8.93 16.87 -0.43
C GLY A 93 -9.19 15.98 -1.63
N GLU A 94 -8.23 15.87 -2.55
CA GLU A 94 -8.28 15.05 -3.77
C GLU A 94 -7.74 13.63 -3.58
N THR A 95 -7.58 13.19 -2.35
CA THR A 95 -7.21 11.82 -2.01
C THR A 95 -8.29 11.17 -1.16
N GLY A 96 -8.36 9.85 -1.17
CA GLY A 96 -9.18 9.09 -0.24
C GLY A 96 -8.61 9.14 1.18
N LEU A 97 -9.45 8.89 2.16
CA LEU A 97 -9.07 8.91 3.57
C LEU A 97 -9.53 7.66 4.28
N ILE A 98 -8.58 6.98 4.88
CA ILE A 98 -8.78 5.81 5.75
C ILE A 98 -8.26 6.17 7.14
N VAL A 99 -9.04 5.88 8.18
CA VAL A 99 -8.64 6.10 9.56
C VAL A 99 -8.63 4.78 10.31
N ALA A 100 -7.48 4.47 10.91
CA ALA A 100 -7.25 3.27 11.70
C ALA A 100 -7.37 3.56 13.19
N ALA A 101 -7.99 2.64 13.92
CA ALA A 101 -8.10 2.66 15.37
C ALA A 101 -7.94 1.22 15.89
N GLY A 102 -6.86 0.95 16.61
CA GLY A 102 -6.55 -0.41 17.08
C GLY A 102 -6.36 -1.38 15.91
N LEU A 103 -7.18 -2.43 15.87
CA LEU A 103 -7.12 -3.47 14.84
C LEU A 103 -8.00 -3.17 13.60
N GLU A 104 -8.81 -2.13 13.68
CA GLU A 104 -9.81 -1.80 12.67
C GLU A 104 -9.46 -0.52 11.93
N ALA A 105 -9.99 -0.38 10.73
CA ALA A 105 -9.93 0.85 9.96
C ALA A 105 -11.25 1.09 9.24
N GLU A 106 -11.53 2.36 8.97
CA GLU A 106 -12.73 2.79 8.25
C GLU A 106 -12.35 3.66 7.06
N LEU A 107 -13.07 3.50 5.96
CA LEU A 107 -13.00 4.39 4.81
C LEU A 107 -13.91 5.60 5.08
N LEU A 108 -13.31 6.75 5.38
CA LEU A 108 -14.06 7.98 5.69
C LEU A 108 -14.36 8.81 4.44
N ARG A 109 -13.49 8.75 3.44
CA ARG A 109 -13.66 9.47 2.18
C ARG A 109 -13.12 8.63 1.05
N ASP A 110 -13.93 8.41 0.03
CA ASP A 110 -13.48 7.72 -1.18
C ASP A 110 -12.51 8.62 -1.98
N ALA A 111 -11.67 8.00 -2.77
CA ALA A 111 -10.71 8.70 -3.60
C ALA A 111 -11.33 9.02 -4.97
N PRO A 112 -11.00 10.19 -5.56
CA PRO A 112 -11.30 10.43 -6.96
C PRO A 112 -10.65 9.37 -7.85
N SER A 113 -11.34 9.00 -8.92
CA SER A 113 -10.83 8.03 -9.89
C SER A 113 -9.94 8.73 -10.92
N HIS A 114 -8.74 8.17 -11.12
CA HIS A 114 -7.80 8.57 -12.16
C HIS A 114 -7.40 7.32 -12.96
N PRO A 115 -8.25 6.86 -13.91
CA PRO A 115 -8.06 5.59 -14.58
C PRO A 115 -6.69 5.50 -15.27
N LEU A 116 -5.98 4.41 -15.01
CA LEU A 116 -4.72 4.10 -15.67
C LEU A 116 -4.95 3.74 -17.14
N ALA A 117 -3.99 4.10 -17.99
CA ALA A 117 -3.95 3.59 -19.36
C ALA A 117 -3.88 2.05 -19.34
N GLY A 118 -4.54 1.41 -20.31
CA GLY A 118 -4.65 -0.06 -20.35
C GLY A 118 -3.30 -0.79 -20.33
N ALA A 119 -2.30 -0.26 -21.05
CA ALA A 119 -0.96 -0.84 -21.07
C ALA A 119 -0.28 -0.78 -19.68
N ARG A 120 -0.40 0.34 -18.99
CA ARG A 120 0.16 0.51 -17.65
C ARG A 120 -0.56 -0.39 -16.64
N ARG A 121 -1.86 -0.52 -16.73
CA ARG A 121 -2.67 -1.42 -15.90
C ARG A 121 -2.22 -2.88 -16.06
N ARG A 122 -2.03 -3.34 -17.31
CA ARG A 122 -1.55 -4.71 -17.57
C ARG A 122 -0.15 -4.94 -17.00
N ALA A 123 0.76 -3.99 -17.17
CA ALA A 123 2.10 -4.09 -16.63
C ALA A 123 2.10 -4.13 -15.10
N LEU A 124 1.27 -3.32 -14.45
CA LEU A 124 1.13 -3.28 -13.01
C LEU A 124 0.50 -4.57 -12.46
N LEU A 125 -0.52 -5.10 -13.14
CA LEU A 125 -1.15 -6.37 -12.79
C LEU A 125 -0.15 -7.53 -12.87
N HIS A 126 0.66 -7.57 -13.92
CA HIS A 126 1.72 -8.57 -14.05
C HIS A 126 2.70 -8.49 -12.88
N ARG A 127 3.20 -7.28 -12.57
CA ARG A 127 4.11 -7.05 -11.44
C ARG A 127 3.47 -7.47 -10.11
N PHE A 128 2.21 -7.12 -9.90
CA PHE A 128 1.44 -7.48 -8.71
C PHE A 128 1.34 -9.02 -8.55
N ALA A 129 0.98 -9.72 -9.63
CA ALA A 129 0.85 -11.17 -9.62
C ALA A 129 2.18 -11.88 -9.36
N VAL A 130 3.26 -11.45 -10.02
CA VAL A 130 4.61 -12.01 -9.82
C VAL A 130 5.08 -11.81 -8.38
N LEU A 131 4.88 -10.62 -7.82
CA LEU A 131 5.26 -10.31 -6.45
C LEU A 131 4.46 -11.13 -5.44
N ALA A 132 3.14 -11.23 -5.62
CA ALA A 132 2.26 -12.01 -4.74
C ALA A 132 2.62 -13.50 -4.78
N ALA A 133 2.80 -14.07 -5.97
CA ALA A 133 3.19 -15.47 -6.14
C ALA A 133 4.56 -15.76 -5.53
N GLY A 134 5.53 -14.86 -5.71
CA GLY A 134 6.86 -15.00 -5.12
C GLY A 134 6.84 -14.98 -3.60
N ARG A 135 6.04 -14.10 -2.99
CA ARG A 135 5.87 -14.03 -1.54
C ARG A 135 5.18 -15.28 -0.99
N LEU A 136 4.17 -15.78 -1.69
CA LEU A 136 3.48 -17.02 -1.32
C LEU A 136 4.42 -18.23 -1.39
N ALA A 137 5.19 -18.36 -2.48
CA ALA A 137 6.19 -19.44 -2.63
C ALA A 137 7.20 -19.42 -1.49
N GLN A 138 7.63 -18.22 -1.06
CA GLN A 138 8.55 -18.06 0.05
C GLN A 138 7.94 -18.51 1.39
N LEU A 139 6.65 -18.29 1.60
CA LEU A 139 5.93 -18.73 2.80
C LEU A 139 5.73 -20.25 2.81
N GLU A 140 5.44 -20.83 1.64
CA GLU A 140 5.21 -22.28 1.50
C GLU A 140 6.51 -23.10 1.57
N ASP A 141 7.60 -22.58 1.02
CA ASP A 141 8.91 -23.25 1.06
C ASP A 141 10.05 -22.23 1.32
N PRO A 142 10.25 -21.79 2.57
CA PRO A 142 11.25 -20.79 2.90
C PRO A 142 12.70 -21.31 2.74
N VAL A 143 12.94 -22.61 2.89
CA VAL A 143 14.27 -23.22 2.75
C VAL A 143 14.73 -23.17 1.29
N TRP A 144 13.90 -23.68 0.40
CA TRP A 144 14.21 -23.69 -1.03
C TRP A 144 14.41 -22.28 -1.59
N THR A 145 13.56 -21.33 -1.20
CA THR A 145 13.68 -19.93 -1.62
C THR A 145 14.99 -19.31 -1.16
N ALA A 146 15.46 -19.65 0.05
CA ALA A 146 16.74 -19.17 0.57
C ALA A 146 17.92 -19.75 -0.23
N GLU A 147 17.89 -21.04 -0.56
CA GLU A 147 18.92 -21.70 -1.39
C GLU A 147 19.01 -21.09 -2.79
N MET A 148 17.89 -20.83 -3.44
CA MET A 148 17.84 -20.16 -4.73
C MET A 148 18.46 -18.75 -4.68
N ARG A 149 18.18 -17.99 -3.64
CA ARG A 149 18.74 -16.64 -3.47
C ARG A 149 20.26 -16.68 -3.32
N VAL A 150 20.78 -17.68 -2.65
CA VAL A 150 22.25 -17.88 -2.52
C VAL A 150 22.86 -18.22 -3.86
N ALA A 151 22.25 -19.15 -4.59
CA ALA A 151 22.72 -19.57 -5.91
C ALA A 151 22.77 -18.39 -6.91
N LEU A 152 21.70 -17.58 -6.97
CA LEU A 152 21.61 -16.42 -7.85
C LEU A 152 22.60 -15.28 -7.51
N ARG A 153 23.12 -15.25 -6.29
CA ARG A 153 24.14 -14.25 -5.89
C ARG A 153 25.57 -14.70 -6.20
N ALA A 154 25.76 -15.99 -6.49
CA ALA A 154 27.07 -16.57 -6.76
C ALA A 154 27.45 -16.50 -8.26
N GLU A 155 26.53 -16.09 -9.13
CA GLU A 155 26.77 -15.82 -10.56
C GLU A 155 27.06 -14.32 -10.79
#